data_9e251af237de3a7bcc3936391fb8aa49
#
_entry.id   9e251af237de3a7bcc3936391fb8aa49
#
_cell.length_a   1.000
_cell.length_b   1.000
_cell.length_c   1.000
_cell.angle_alpha   90.00
_cell.angle_beta   90.00
_cell.angle_gamma   90.00
#
_symmetry.space_group_name_H-M   'P 1'
#
loop_
_entity.id
_entity.type
_entity.pdbx_description
1 polymer ?
#
loop_
_entity_poly.entity_id
_entity_poly.type
_entity_poly.pdbx_seq_one_letter_code
_entity_poly.pdbx_strand_id
1 'polypeptide(L)'
;MPPTPSEPQVPAPPAGPGVVPPFAAPPTEGRRARLWLGLGAGALAVLICCGGGGTAVVGLAVSNVQAVREQGRSVTDDYYRGLAERKYDQSYDALCDDAQRRESRQEFERRVAAEPQVDSYRVGDVDTVNLTVPVSVTFSGGDRGEQEVTLTPDGETGAMEVCGVS
;
A
#
# COMPACT_ATOMS: atom_id res chain seq x y z
N MET A 1 -49.15 97.86 -5.45
CA MET A 1 -48.60 96.53 -5.32
C MET A 1 -49.70 95.58 -5.65
N PRO A 2 -49.64 94.81 -6.71
CA PRO A 2 -50.68 93.80 -7.03
C PRO A 2 -50.44 92.56 -6.18
N PRO A 3 -51.51 91.85 -5.81
CA PRO A 3 -51.40 90.63 -5.02
C PRO A 3 -50.83 89.48 -5.83
N THR A 4 -49.97 88.69 -5.22
CA THR A 4 -49.35 87.49 -5.77
C THR A 4 -50.41 86.37 -5.97
N PRO A 5 -50.41 85.66 -7.10
CA PRO A 5 -51.36 84.51 -7.35
C PRO A 5 -51.02 83.39 -6.40
N SER A 6 -52.10 82.83 -5.79
CA SER A 6 -52.01 81.60 -4.96
C SER A 6 -51.71 80.43 -5.85
N GLU A 7 -50.67 79.72 -5.54
CA GLU A 7 -50.26 78.48 -6.18
C GLU A 7 -51.27 77.39 -5.85
N PRO A 8 -51.72 76.56 -6.81
CA PRO A 8 -52.71 75.52 -6.58
C PRO A 8 -52.11 74.35 -5.73
N GLN A 9 -52.69 74.13 -4.59
CA GLN A 9 -52.31 73.12 -3.67
C GLN A 9 -52.73 71.75 -4.25
N VAL A 10 -51.77 70.92 -4.68
CA VAL A 10 -52.00 69.56 -5.11
C VAL A 10 -52.38 68.68 -3.93
N PRO A 11 -53.49 67.96 -3.98
CA PRO A 11 -53.88 67.05 -2.86
C PRO A 11 -52.81 65.95 -2.69
N ALA A 12 -52.46 65.64 -1.44
CA ALA A 12 -51.56 64.54 -1.13
C ALA A 12 -52.17 63.21 -1.57
N PRO A 13 -51.41 62.32 -2.22
CA PRO A 13 -51.92 61.01 -2.62
C PRO A 13 -52.35 60.21 -1.38
N PRO A 14 -53.42 59.37 -1.51
CA PRO A 14 -53.89 58.53 -0.42
C PRO A 14 -52.79 57.55 -0.01
N ALA A 15 -52.59 57.32 1.28
CA ALA A 15 -51.72 56.31 1.81
C ALA A 15 -52.27 54.94 1.37
N GLY A 16 -51.57 54.30 0.42
CA GLY A 16 -51.90 52.92 0.02
C GLY A 16 -51.66 51.95 1.18
N PRO A 17 -52.39 50.82 1.21
CA PRO A 17 -52.14 49.78 2.19
C PRO A 17 -50.64 49.33 2.06
N GLY A 18 -49.90 49.45 3.16
CA GLY A 18 -48.50 49.06 3.23
C GLY A 18 -48.29 47.64 2.69
N VAL A 19 -47.44 47.48 1.72
CA VAL A 19 -47.08 46.16 1.21
C VAL A 19 -46.23 45.47 2.30
N VAL A 20 -46.86 44.57 3.04
CA VAL A 20 -46.12 43.67 3.92
C VAL A 20 -45.41 42.66 3.03
N PRO A 21 -44.07 42.61 2.96
CA PRO A 21 -43.40 41.63 2.14
C PRO A 21 -43.77 40.23 2.60
N PRO A 22 -44.22 39.33 1.71
CA PRO A 22 -44.73 38.00 2.08
C PRO A 22 -43.61 37.02 2.56
N PHE A 23 -42.38 37.49 2.64
CA PHE A 23 -41.23 36.68 3.06
C PHE A 23 -40.67 37.27 4.34
N ALA A 24 -40.84 36.55 5.44
CA ALA A 24 -40.06 36.80 6.66
C ALA A 24 -38.59 36.62 6.32
N ALA A 25 -37.76 37.62 6.60
CA ALA A 25 -36.32 37.48 6.48
C ALA A 25 -35.87 36.26 7.28
N PRO A 26 -35.07 35.34 6.70
CA PRO A 26 -34.62 34.17 7.43
C PRO A 26 -33.89 34.63 8.70
N PRO A 27 -34.14 33.99 9.84
CA PRO A 27 -33.51 34.37 11.10
C PRO A 27 -31.99 34.28 10.96
N THR A 28 -31.30 35.38 11.18
CA THR A 28 -29.82 35.46 11.16
C THR A 28 -29.21 34.82 12.42
N GLU A 29 -30.07 34.38 13.36
CA GLU A 29 -29.67 33.62 14.53
C GLU A 29 -29.28 32.20 14.10
N GLY A 30 -28.00 31.89 14.19
CA GLY A 30 -27.42 30.59 13.82
C GLY A 30 -26.29 30.62 12.83
N ARG A 31 -25.99 31.77 12.20
CA ARG A 31 -24.87 31.88 11.28
C ARG A 31 -23.55 31.52 11.96
N ARG A 32 -23.35 31.94 13.19
CA ARG A 32 -22.18 31.57 14.01
C ARG A 32 -22.18 30.09 14.37
N ALA A 33 -23.34 29.53 14.76
CA ALA A 33 -23.44 28.11 15.07
C ALA A 33 -23.16 27.22 13.85
N ARG A 34 -23.66 27.60 12.68
CA ARG A 34 -23.37 26.87 11.41
C ARG A 34 -21.91 27.00 11.01
N LEU A 35 -21.27 28.15 11.25
CA LEU A 35 -19.86 28.39 10.96
C LEU A 35 -18.97 27.56 11.90
N TRP A 36 -19.31 27.48 13.19
CA TRP A 36 -18.61 26.63 14.16
C TRP A 36 -18.82 25.13 13.90
N LEU A 37 -20.04 24.72 13.50
CA LEU A 37 -20.32 23.35 13.09
C LEU A 37 -19.53 22.97 11.81
N GLY A 38 -19.48 23.87 10.83
CA GLY A 38 -18.70 23.64 9.59
C GLY A 38 -17.20 23.58 9.85
N LEU A 39 -16.67 24.49 10.69
CA LEU A 39 -15.26 24.47 11.10
C LEU A 39 -14.91 23.24 11.94
N GLY A 40 -15.79 22.85 12.87
CA GLY A 40 -15.59 21.65 13.69
C GLY A 40 -15.62 20.37 12.87
N ALA A 41 -16.59 20.23 11.95
CA ALA A 41 -16.67 19.06 11.05
C ALA A 41 -15.49 19.04 10.07
N GLY A 42 -15.06 20.19 9.54
CA GLY A 42 -13.89 20.30 8.66
C GLY A 42 -12.59 19.93 9.38
N ALA A 43 -12.39 20.44 10.61
CA ALA A 43 -11.21 20.11 11.42
C ALA A 43 -11.18 18.61 11.78
N LEU A 44 -12.33 18.02 12.10
CA LEU A 44 -12.45 16.58 12.38
C LEU A 44 -12.14 15.74 11.14
N ALA A 45 -12.62 16.14 9.95
CA ALA A 45 -12.33 15.47 8.69
C ALA A 45 -10.84 15.54 8.36
N VAL A 46 -10.17 16.69 8.59
CA VAL A 46 -8.72 16.83 8.39
C VAL A 46 -7.93 15.98 9.38
N LEU A 47 -8.35 15.91 10.65
CA LEU A 47 -7.72 15.06 11.65
C LEU A 47 -7.88 13.57 11.31
N ILE A 48 -9.04 13.14 10.80
CA ILE A 48 -9.27 11.75 10.35
C ILE A 48 -8.44 11.47 9.09
N CYS A 49 -8.38 12.39 8.11
CA CYS A 49 -7.57 12.19 6.90
C CYS A 49 -6.06 12.25 7.17
N CYS A 50 -5.59 13.16 8.04
CA CYS A 50 -4.15 13.28 8.33
C CYS A 50 -3.68 12.36 9.47
N GLY A 51 -4.52 12.09 10.48
CA GLY A 51 -4.20 11.19 11.58
C GLY A 51 -4.51 9.72 11.27
N GLY A 52 -5.67 9.43 10.69
CA GLY A 52 -6.08 8.07 10.33
C GLY A 52 -5.46 7.57 9.03
N GLY A 53 -5.32 8.45 8.02
CA GLY A 53 -4.70 8.10 6.75
C GLY A 53 -3.21 7.77 6.87
N GLY A 54 -2.46 8.52 7.70
CA GLY A 54 -1.04 8.27 7.93
C GLY A 54 -0.78 6.92 8.59
N THR A 55 -1.55 6.56 9.60
CA THR A 55 -1.42 5.27 10.29
C THR A 55 -1.85 4.09 9.42
N ALA A 56 -2.89 4.26 8.57
CA ALA A 56 -3.31 3.23 7.63
C ALA A 56 -2.26 2.98 6.54
N VAL A 57 -1.67 4.03 5.97
CA VAL A 57 -0.61 3.90 4.95
C VAL A 57 0.65 3.27 5.53
N VAL A 58 1.07 3.67 6.74
CA VAL A 58 2.21 3.04 7.42
C VAL A 58 1.90 1.59 7.77
N GLY A 59 0.69 1.29 8.27
CA GLY A 59 0.26 -0.07 8.58
C GLY A 59 0.27 -0.99 7.36
N LEU A 60 -0.21 -0.52 6.21
CA LEU A 60 -0.20 -1.28 4.95
C LEU A 60 1.23 -1.49 4.42
N ALA A 61 2.11 -0.47 4.52
CA ALA A 61 3.50 -0.58 4.10
C ALA A 61 4.26 -1.60 4.95
N VAL A 62 4.07 -1.59 6.28
CA VAL A 62 4.70 -2.56 7.19
C VAL A 62 4.19 -3.97 6.93
N SER A 63 2.89 -4.15 6.68
CA SER A 63 2.30 -5.46 6.37
C SER A 63 2.86 -6.05 5.08
N ASN A 64 3.05 -5.22 4.04
CA ASN A 64 3.64 -5.66 2.77
C ASN A 64 5.09 -6.11 2.94
N VAL A 65 5.92 -5.38 3.70
CA VAL A 65 7.32 -5.75 3.95
C VAL A 65 7.41 -7.07 4.73
N GLN A 66 6.53 -7.29 5.71
CA GLN A 66 6.50 -8.55 6.45
C GLN A 66 6.07 -9.72 5.55
N ALA A 67 5.06 -9.52 4.71
CA ALA A 67 4.62 -10.54 3.76
C ALA A 67 5.74 -10.94 2.78
N VAL A 68 6.47 -9.96 2.23
CA VAL A 68 7.63 -10.21 1.37
C VAL A 68 8.72 -11.01 2.10
N ARG A 69 9.03 -10.65 3.36
CA ARG A 69 10.01 -11.40 4.17
C ARG A 69 9.58 -12.83 4.44
N GLU A 70 8.32 -13.05 4.80
CA GLU A 70 7.78 -14.38 5.07
C GLU A 70 7.78 -15.24 3.82
N GLN A 71 7.30 -14.71 2.70
CA GLN A 71 7.28 -15.42 1.42
C GLN A 71 8.70 -15.72 0.92
N GLY A 72 9.61 -14.74 0.95
CA GLY A 72 10.99 -14.91 0.52
C GLY A 72 11.72 -15.97 1.37
N ARG A 73 11.50 -15.95 2.69
CA ARG A 73 12.07 -16.98 3.58
C ARG A 73 11.47 -18.35 3.30
N SER A 74 10.15 -18.43 3.10
CA SER A 74 9.44 -19.69 2.84
C SER A 74 9.90 -20.35 1.54
N VAL A 75 9.95 -19.59 0.42
CA VAL A 75 10.37 -20.15 -0.87
C VAL A 75 11.85 -20.57 -0.86
N THR A 76 12.70 -19.80 -0.17
CA THR A 76 14.12 -20.16 0.03
C THR A 76 14.25 -21.44 0.87
N ASP A 77 13.45 -21.57 1.92
CA ASP A 77 13.41 -22.78 2.75
C ASP A 77 12.92 -24.00 1.95
N ASP A 78 11.86 -23.86 1.16
CA ASP A 78 11.33 -24.91 0.30
C ASP A 78 12.37 -25.39 -0.74
N TYR A 79 13.11 -24.44 -1.35
CA TYR A 79 14.19 -24.74 -2.28
C TYR A 79 15.29 -25.58 -1.61
N TYR A 80 15.84 -25.12 -0.48
CA TYR A 80 16.92 -25.84 0.21
C TYR A 80 16.48 -27.12 0.88
N ARG A 81 15.24 -27.19 1.33
CA ARG A 81 14.64 -28.42 1.85
C ARG A 81 14.58 -29.49 0.76
N GLY A 82 14.15 -29.11 -0.44
CA GLY A 82 14.19 -29.99 -1.60
C GLY A 82 15.58 -30.54 -1.90
N LEU A 83 16.61 -29.67 -1.85
CA LEU A 83 17.99 -30.07 -2.04
C LEU A 83 18.48 -31.04 -0.94
N ALA A 84 18.21 -30.72 0.34
CA ALA A 84 18.62 -31.53 1.47
C ALA A 84 17.94 -32.92 1.49
N GLU A 85 16.65 -32.96 1.12
CA GLU A 85 15.86 -34.19 1.05
C GLU A 85 16.01 -34.94 -0.28
N ARG A 86 16.80 -34.42 -1.22
CA ARG A 86 16.95 -34.95 -2.61
C ARG A 86 15.64 -34.98 -3.39
N LYS A 87 14.72 -34.10 -3.06
CA LYS A 87 13.47 -33.86 -3.79
C LYS A 87 13.69 -32.71 -4.78
N TYR A 88 14.51 -32.95 -5.76
CA TYR A 88 14.97 -31.92 -6.70
C TYR A 88 13.83 -31.31 -7.53
N ASP A 89 12.77 -32.07 -7.74
CA ASP A 89 11.51 -31.58 -8.32
C ASP A 89 10.93 -30.40 -7.53
N GLN A 90 10.90 -30.48 -6.19
CA GLN A 90 10.42 -29.39 -5.34
C GLN A 90 11.32 -28.16 -5.42
N SER A 91 12.64 -28.38 -5.43
CA SER A 91 13.59 -27.26 -5.61
C SER A 91 13.43 -26.60 -6.97
N TYR A 92 13.18 -27.37 -8.02
CA TYR A 92 12.94 -26.85 -9.36
C TYR A 92 11.63 -26.05 -9.43
N ASP A 93 10.57 -26.50 -8.77
CA ASP A 93 9.27 -25.83 -8.73
C ASP A 93 9.32 -24.48 -7.96
N ALA A 94 10.31 -24.30 -7.09
CA ALA A 94 10.57 -23.03 -6.40
C ALA A 94 11.33 -22.01 -7.25
N LEU A 95 11.84 -22.41 -8.43
CA LEU A 95 12.57 -21.54 -9.34
C LEU A 95 11.61 -20.66 -10.14
N CYS A 96 12.03 -19.41 -10.38
CA CYS A 96 11.30 -18.50 -11.26
C CYS A 96 11.33 -18.96 -12.72
N ASP A 97 10.37 -18.49 -13.48
CA ASP A 97 10.21 -18.77 -14.91
C ASP A 97 11.49 -18.57 -15.73
N ASP A 98 12.26 -17.52 -15.43
CA ASP A 98 13.51 -17.23 -16.11
C ASP A 98 14.57 -18.28 -15.83
N ALA A 99 14.65 -18.79 -14.62
CA ALA A 99 15.55 -19.88 -14.26
C ALA A 99 15.11 -21.21 -14.92
N GLN A 100 13.80 -21.51 -14.89
CA GLN A 100 13.24 -22.69 -15.54
C GLN A 100 13.36 -22.68 -17.07
N ARG A 101 13.35 -21.48 -17.70
CA ARG A 101 13.60 -21.37 -19.15
C ARG A 101 15.07 -21.61 -19.53
N ARG A 102 16.01 -21.30 -18.61
CA ARG A 102 17.45 -21.50 -18.86
C ARG A 102 17.90 -22.93 -18.71
N GLU A 103 17.26 -23.68 -17.81
CA GLU A 103 17.63 -25.04 -17.46
C GLU A 103 16.37 -25.88 -17.30
N SER A 104 16.28 -26.98 -18.04
CA SER A 104 15.15 -27.91 -17.87
C SER A 104 15.26 -28.67 -16.54
N ARG A 105 14.13 -29.19 -16.05
CA ARG A 105 14.07 -29.99 -14.82
C ARG A 105 15.12 -31.11 -14.79
N GLN A 106 15.27 -31.85 -15.89
CA GLN A 106 16.24 -32.95 -15.96
C GLN A 106 17.70 -32.46 -15.93
N GLU A 107 17.97 -31.30 -16.48
CA GLU A 107 19.32 -30.69 -16.43
C GLU A 107 19.62 -30.22 -15.02
N PHE A 108 18.67 -29.54 -14.38
CA PHE A 108 18.75 -29.12 -12.99
C PHE A 108 19.03 -30.31 -12.06
N GLU A 109 18.23 -31.36 -12.13
CA GLU A 109 18.41 -32.58 -11.32
C GLU A 109 19.78 -33.20 -11.51
N ARG A 110 20.27 -33.30 -12.75
CA ARG A 110 21.61 -33.84 -13.04
C ARG A 110 22.71 -32.95 -12.49
N ARG A 111 22.56 -31.64 -12.57
CA ARG A 111 23.53 -30.68 -12.05
C ARG A 111 23.60 -30.77 -10.53
N VAL A 112 22.50 -30.62 -9.83
CA VAL A 112 22.47 -30.65 -8.36
C VAL A 112 22.83 -32.01 -7.79
N ALA A 113 22.56 -33.12 -8.50
CA ALA A 113 23.00 -34.46 -8.10
C ALA A 113 24.52 -34.68 -8.23
N ALA A 114 25.19 -33.88 -9.08
CA ALA A 114 26.64 -33.91 -9.25
C ALA A 114 27.38 -32.97 -8.26
N GLU A 115 26.67 -32.04 -7.66
CA GLU A 115 27.20 -31.12 -6.65
C GLU A 115 27.29 -31.78 -5.26
N PRO A 116 28.10 -31.23 -4.32
CA PRO A 116 28.10 -31.71 -2.94
C PRO A 116 26.70 -31.63 -2.33
N GLN A 117 26.23 -32.76 -1.76
CA GLN A 117 24.90 -32.84 -1.16
C GLN A 117 24.74 -31.87 0.01
N VAL A 118 23.65 -31.12 0.05
CA VAL A 118 23.26 -30.33 1.21
C VAL A 118 22.84 -31.25 2.33
N ASP A 119 23.50 -31.16 3.48
CA ASP A 119 23.16 -31.89 4.70
C ASP A 119 22.27 -31.06 5.64
N SER A 120 22.63 -29.79 5.81
CA SER A 120 21.83 -28.85 6.57
C SER A 120 22.02 -27.42 6.04
N TYR A 121 21.05 -26.56 6.32
CA TYR A 121 21.09 -25.18 5.88
C TYR A 121 20.41 -24.26 6.93
N ARG A 122 20.72 -22.98 6.84
CA ARG A 122 20.06 -21.95 7.65
C ARG A 122 19.75 -20.74 6.77
N VAL A 123 18.48 -20.45 6.61
CA VAL A 123 18.00 -19.26 5.88
C VAL A 123 18.15 -18.03 6.78
N GLY A 124 18.82 -17.01 6.29
CA GLY A 124 19.01 -15.73 6.96
C GLY A 124 17.82 -14.78 6.79
N ASP A 125 18.05 -13.52 7.08
CA ASP A 125 17.03 -12.48 6.92
C ASP A 125 16.95 -12.01 5.47
N VAL A 126 15.73 -11.82 4.99
CA VAL A 126 15.45 -11.34 3.62
C VAL A 126 15.79 -9.85 3.53
N ASP A 127 16.69 -9.48 2.64
CA ASP A 127 16.85 -8.10 2.20
C ASP A 127 15.72 -7.74 1.23
N THR A 128 14.78 -6.95 1.71
CA THR A 128 13.60 -6.54 0.93
C THR A 128 13.89 -5.41 -0.07
N VAL A 129 15.07 -4.82 -0.05
CA VAL A 129 15.50 -3.79 -0.99
C VAL A 129 16.13 -4.44 -2.22
N ASN A 130 17.03 -5.40 -2.00
CA ASN A 130 17.75 -6.11 -3.06
C ASN A 130 17.07 -7.42 -3.45
N LEU A 131 16.06 -7.85 -2.69
CA LEU A 131 15.38 -9.14 -2.83
C LEU A 131 16.37 -10.31 -2.81
N THR A 132 17.26 -10.30 -1.81
CA THR A 132 18.25 -11.36 -1.60
C THR A 132 18.10 -11.98 -0.21
N VAL A 133 18.53 -13.24 -0.10
CA VAL A 133 18.50 -14.01 1.15
C VAL A 133 19.85 -14.72 1.31
N PRO A 134 20.62 -14.41 2.35
CA PRO A 134 21.83 -15.18 2.66
C PRO A 134 21.45 -16.53 3.26
N VAL A 135 22.11 -17.59 2.82
CA VAL A 135 21.90 -18.95 3.31
C VAL A 135 23.23 -19.58 3.68
N SER A 136 23.37 -19.98 4.93
CA SER A 136 24.53 -20.79 5.36
C SER A 136 24.23 -22.25 5.11
N VAL A 137 25.07 -22.91 4.32
CA VAL A 137 24.90 -24.31 3.90
C VAL A 137 26.03 -25.17 4.50
N THR A 138 25.70 -26.34 5.00
CA THR A 138 26.65 -27.40 5.35
C THR A 138 26.45 -28.57 4.42
N PHE A 139 27.52 -29.01 3.78
CA PHE A 139 27.50 -30.12 2.84
C PHE A 139 27.85 -31.44 3.54
N SER A 140 27.48 -32.58 2.97
CA SER A 140 27.67 -33.92 3.51
C SER A 140 29.15 -34.28 3.76
N GLY A 141 30.10 -33.53 3.17
CA GLY A 141 31.53 -33.61 3.47
C GLY A 141 31.98 -32.87 4.72
N GLY A 142 31.07 -32.12 5.37
CA GLY A 142 31.37 -31.23 6.50
C GLY A 142 31.81 -29.82 6.09
N ASP A 143 32.00 -29.59 4.81
CA ASP A 143 32.32 -28.28 4.27
C ASP A 143 31.13 -27.32 4.48
N ARG A 144 31.45 -26.03 4.72
CA ARG A 144 30.46 -24.98 4.90
C ARG A 144 30.64 -23.90 3.87
N GLY A 145 29.55 -23.37 3.39
CA GLY A 145 29.52 -22.25 2.46
C GLY A 145 28.41 -21.27 2.84
N GLU A 146 28.58 -20.03 2.39
CA GLU A 146 27.51 -19.05 2.37
C GLU A 146 27.10 -18.85 0.91
N GLN A 147 25.81 -18.87 0.67
CA GLN A 147 25.20 -18.63 -0.64
C GLN A 147 24.24 -17.49 -0.54
N GLU A 148 24.08 -16.73 -1.61
CA GLU A 148 23.10 -15.67 -1.71
C GLU A 148 22.02 -16.09 -2.72
N VAL A 149 20.78 -16.13 -2.26
CA VAL A 149 19.61 -16.42 -3.09
C VAL A 149 19.01 -15.13 -3.57
N THR A 150 18.87 -14.98 -4.88
CA THR A 150 18.15 -13.86 -5.49
C THR A 150 16.69 -14.25 -5.69
N LEU A 151 15.78 -13.42 -5.18
CA LEU A 151 14.35 -13.58 -5.30
C LEU A 151 13.77 -12.65 -6.36
N THR A 152 12.66 -13.08 -6.98
CA THR A 152 11.87 -12.25 -7.90
C THR A 152 10.39 -12.51 -7.63
N PRO A 153 9.55 -11.48 -7.60
CA PRO A 153 8.12 -11.69 -7.53
C PRO A 153 7.61 -12.20 -8.89
N ASP A 154 6.80 -13.24 -8.87
CA ASP A 154 6.06 -13.70 -10.05
C ASP A 154 5.12 -12.61 -10.56
N GLY A 155 5.09 -12.40 -11.87
CA GLY A 155 4.37 -11.30 -12.50
C GLY A 155 2.85 -11.43 -12.47
N GLU A 156 2.31 -12.65 -12.29
CA GLU A 156 0.88 -12.92 -12.30
C GLU A 156 0.31 -13.00 -10.87
N THR A 157 1.00 -13.68 -9.98
CA THR A 157 0.54 -13.98 -8.63
C THR A 157 1.15 -13.06 -7.57
N GLY A 158 2.30 -12.47 -7.86
CA GLY A 158 3.12 -11.72 -6.90
C GLY A 158 3.80 -12.59 -5.84
N ALA A 159 3.79 -13.93 -6.00
CA ALA A 159 4.51 -14.85 -5.13
C ALA A 159 6.02 -14.70 -5.32
N MET A 160 6.80 -14.89 -4.25
CA MET A 160 8.25 -14.86 -4.35
C MET A 160 8.78 -16.18 -4.90
N GLU A 161 9.76 -16.09 -5.82
CA GLU A 161 10.40 -17.21 -6.47
C GLU A 161 11.92 -17.07 -6.45
N VAL A 162 12.65 -18.19 -6.51
CA VAL A 162 14.12 -18.23 -6.54
C VAL A 162 14.59 -18.06 -7.99
N CYS A 163 15.29 -16.98 -8.31
CA CYS A 163 15.82 -16.74 -9.66
C CYS A 163 17.33 -16.98 -9.82
N GLY A 164 18.07 -17.11 -8.74
CA GLY A 164 19.51 -17.39 -8.77
C GLY A 164 20.05 -17.74 -7.40
N VAL A 165 21.15 -18.50 -7.42
CA VAL A 165 21.94 -18.83 -6.24
C VAL A 165 23.41 -18.62 -6.62
N SER A 166 24.16 -17.86 -5.83
CA SER A 166 25.57 -17.51 -6.05
C SER A 166 26.43 -17.76 -4.81
#